data_8a627d7d7947790aab6e92af6e4b09d2
#
_entry.id   8a627d7d7947790aab6e92af6e4b09d2
#
_cell.length_a   1.000
_cell.length_b   1.000
_cell.length_c   1.000
_cell.angle_alpha   90.00
_cell.angle_beta   90.00
_cell.angle_gamma   90.00
#
_symmetry.space_group_name_H-M   'P 1'
#
loop_
_entity.id
_entity.type
_entity.pdbx_description
1 polymer ?
#
loop_
_entity_poly.entity_id
_entity_poly.type
_entity_poly.pdbx_seq_one_letter_code
_entity_poly.pdbx_strand_id
1 'polypeptide(L)'
;MADAPNQKWAGDISYVWTREGWIYLAVILDLHSRRVIGWAVSNRMKRDLAIRALKMAIAFRQPPNGCIHHTDRGSQYCSHDYQKLLRQHGFKISMSGKGNCYDNAAVETFFKTIKAELIWRYPWETRRKAEMAIFEYINGFYNPRRKHSALGWKSPVAFERKVA
;
A
#
# COMPACT_ATOMS: atom_id res chain seq x y z
N MET A 1 -14.79 5.29 7.30
CA MET A 1 -14.42 3.92 6.95
C MET A 1 -15.08 3.53 5.63
N ALA A 2 -14.39 2.79 4.80
CA ALA A 2 -14.94 2.40 3.52
C ALA A 2 -15.90 1.21 3.66
N ASP A 3 -17.11 1.33 3.11
CA ASP A 3 -18.14 0.30 3.23
C ASP A 3 -18.02 -0.79 2.16
N ALA A 4 -17.30 -0.51 1.10
CA ALA A 4 -17.10 -1.43 -0.03
C ALA A 4 -15.71 -1.25 -0.65
N PRO A 5 -15.25 -2.24 -1.42
CA PRO A 5 -13.98 -2.11 -2.14
C PRO A 5 -13.99 -0.90 -3.09
N ASN A 6 -12.82 -0.31 -3.28
CA ASN A 6 -12.59 0.79 -4.22
C ASN A 6 -13.33 2.10 -3.91
N GLN A 7 -13.76 2.28 -2.67
CA GLN A 7 -14.28 3.57 -2.19
C GLN A 7 -13.16 4.47 -1.68
N LYS A 8 -12.20 3.90 -0.97
CA LYS A 8 -11.13 4.65 -0.37
C LYS A 8 -9.83 3.84 -0.36
N TRP A 9 -8.80 4.40 -0.94
CA TRP A 9 -7.44 3.85 -0.94
C TRP A 9 -6.52 4.73 -0.13
N ALA A 10 -5.48 4.14 0.43
CA ALA A 10 -4.41 4.89 1.09
C ALA A 10 -3.06 4.37 0.66
N GLY A 11 -2.09 5.26 0.51
CA GLY A 11 -0.73 4.91 0.12
C GLY A 11 0.30 5.55 1.02
N ASP A 12 1.44 4.88 1.15
CA ASP A 12 2.60 5.41 1.86
C ASP A 12 3.85 4.65 1.43
N ILE A 13 5.01 5.17 1.84
CA ILE A 13 6.33 4.60 1.52
C ILE A 13 7.06 4.33 2.82
N SER A 14 7.70 3.17 2.90
CA SER A 14 8.63 2.84 3.97
C SER A 14 9.95 2.35 3.38
N TYR A 15 10.93 2.09 4.23
CA TYR A 15 12.25 1.67 3.77
C TYR A 15 12.72 0.46 4.56
N VAL A 16 13.57 -0.33 3.91
CA VAL A 16 14.12 -1.57 4.45
C VAL A 16 15.64 -1.54 4.25
N TRP A 17 16.37 -1.85 5.31
CA TRP A 17 17.83 -1.95 5.24
C TRP A 17 18.24 -3.31 4.72
N THR A 18 19.19 -3.31 3.77
CA THR A 18 19.88 -4.54 3.32
C THR A 18 21.39 -4.30 3.38
N ARG A 19 22.17 -5.35 3.30
CA ARG A 19 23.64 -5.21 3.28
C ARG A 19 24.14 -4.49 2.03
N GLU A 20 23.35 -4.45 0.96
CA GLU A 20 23.65 -3.66 -0.23
C GLU A 20 23.19 -2.20 -0.12
N GLY A 21 22.45 -1.86 0.91
CA GLY A 21 21.91 -0.53 1.15
C GLY A 21 20.40 -0.54 1.27
N TRP A 22 19.80 0.66 1.30
CA TRP A 22 18.36 0.82 1.47
C TRP A 22 17.58 0.37 0.25
N ILE A 23 16.41 -0.19 0.49
CA ILE A 23 15.34 -0.26 -0.51
C ILE A 23 14.10 0.43 0.05
N TYR A 24 13.29 0.95 -0.86
CA TYR A 24 12.07 1.68 -0.53
C TYR A 24 10.88 0.89 -1.05
N LEU A 25 9.86 0.77 -0.22
CA LEU A 25 8.63 0.04 -0.52
C LEU A 25 7.46 1.01 -0.50
N ALA A 26 6.83 1.21 -1.65
CA ALA A 26 5.57 1.93 -1.75
C ALA A 26 4.43 0.94 -1.80
N VAL A 27 3.38 1.19 -1.05
CA VAL A 27 2.18 0.35 -1.05
C VAL A 27 0.93 1.18 -1.17
N ILE A 28 -0.10 0.59 -1.75
CA ILE A 28 -1.45 1.13 -1.76
C ILE A 28 -2.38 0.06 -1.21
N LEU A 29 -3.17 0.44 -0.20
CA LEU A 29 -4.16 -0.41 0.43
C LEU A 29 -5.56 0.03 0.03
N ASP A 30 -6.44 -0.94 -0.17
CA ASP A 30 -7.88 -0.69 -0.12
C ASP A 30 -8.30 -0.63 1.35
N LEU A 31 -8.85 0.49 1.79
CA LEU A 31 -9.19 0.68 3.19
C LEU A 31 -10.41 -0.11 3.65
N HIS A 32 -11.17 -0.68 2.73
CA HIS A 32 -12.26 -1.58 3.08
C HIS A 32 -11.74 -2.92 3.61
N SER A 33 -10.83 -3.54 2.86
CA SER A 33 -10.36 -4.90 3.13
C SER A 33 -8.95 -4.97 3.68
N ARG A 34 -8.24 -3.84 3.70
CA ARG A 34 -6.81 -3.76 4.01
C ARG A 34 -5.92 -4.55 3.05
N ARG A 35 -6.46 -4.90 1.89
CA ARG A 35 -5.72 -5.60 0.84
C ARG A 35 -4.67 -4.67 0.24
N VAL A 36 -3.47 -5.19 0.05
CA VAL A 36 -2.44 -4.48 -0.73
C VAL A 36 -2.79 -4.68 -2.19
N ILE A 37 -3.22 -3.60 -2.85
CA ILE A 37 -3.67 -3.63 -4.24
C ILE A 37 -2.64 -3.11 -5.21
N GLY A 38 -1.62 -2.43 -4.73
CA GLY A 38 -0.48 -1.98 -5.51
C GLY A 38 0.75 -1.84 -4.64
N TRP A 39 1.91 -2.15 -5.21
CA TRP A 39 3.17 -1.98 -4.51
C TRP A 39 4.33 -1.92 -5.50
N ALA A 40 5.41 -1.27 -5.08
CA ALA A 40 6.63 -1.16 -5.87
C ALA A 40 7.83 -1.04 -4.95
N VAL A 41 8.98 -1.51 -5.42
CA VAL A 41 10.24 -1.45 -4.70
C VAL A 41 11.26 -0.72 -5.56
N SER A 42 12.09 0.11 -4.94
CA SER A 42 13.20 0.79 -5.60
C SER A 42 14.37 0.94 -4.64
N ASN A 43 15.59 1.00 -5.20
CA ASN A 43 16.77 1.31 -4.42
C ASN A 43 16.93 2.82 -4.14
N ARG A 44 16.01 3.64 -4.66
CA ARG A 44 16.02 5.10 -4.48
C ARG A 44 14.61 5.58 -4.21
N MET A 45 14.50 6.66 -3.43
CA MET A 45 13.25 7.37 -3.21
C MET A 45 12.95 8.25 -4.43
N LYS A 46 12.64 7.62 -5.56
CA LYS A 46 12.37 8.31 -6.81
C LYS A 46 10.89 8.62 -6.97
N ARG A 47 10.60 9.65 -7.74
CA ARG A 47 9.24 10.10 -8.07
C ARG A 47 8.38 9.00 -8.68
N ASP A 48 8.97 8.11 -9.48
CA ASP A 48 8.25 7.02 -10.13
C ASP A 48 7.89 5.86 -9.21
N LEU A 49 8.48 5.78 -8.00
CA LEU A 49 8.21 4.69 -7.07
C LEU A 49 6.72 4.65 -6.67
N ALA A 50 6.20 5.76 -6.20
CA ALA A 50 4.79 5.87 -5.83
C ALA A 50 3.89 5.71 -7.05
N ILE A 51 4.29 6.26 -8.20
CA ILE A 51 3.55 6.15 -9.46
C ILE A 51 3.43 4.70 -9.91
N ARG A 52 4.51 3.91 -9.80
CA ARG A 52 4.46 2.49 -10.18
C ARG A 52 3.48 1.70 -9.30
N ALA A 53 3.48 1.97 -7.99
CA ALA A 53 2.52 1.34 -7.09
C ALA A 53 1.08 1.73 -7.45
N LEU A 54 0.85 3.00 -7.75
CA LEU A 54 -0.48 3.49 -8.15
C LEU A 54 -0.94 2.87 -9.46
N LYS A 55 -0.07 2.80 -10.46
CA LYS A 55 -0.41 2.19 -11.76
C LYS A 55 -0.77 0.71 -11.60
N MET A 56 -0.06 -0.03 -10.75
CA MET A 56 -0.41 -1.41 -10.46
C MET A 56 -1.80 -1.51 -9.84
N ALA A 57 -2.12 -0.67 -8.86
CA ALA A 57 -3.41 -0.66 -8.20
C ALA A 57 -4.55 -0.32 -9.18
N ILE A 58 -4.36 0.69 -10.02
CA ILE A 58 -5.34 1.09 -11.03
C ILE A 58 -5.58 -0.05 -12.03
N ALA A 59 -4.52 -0.66 -12.54
CA ALA A 59 -4.62 -1.77 -13.49
C ALA A 59 -5.34 -2.97 -12.89
N PHE A 60 -5.06 -3.26 -11.62
CA PHE A 60 -5.68 -4.39 -10.94
C PHE A 60 -7.15 -4.16 -10.61
N ARG A 61 -7.50 -2.96 -10.15
CA ARG A 61 -8.84 -2.69 -9.60
C ARG A 61 -9.76 -1.95 -10.56
N GLN A 62 -9.24 -1.17 -11.49
CA GLN A 62 -10.02 -0.32 -12.39
C GLN A 62 -11.12 0.41 -11.62
N PRO A 63 -10.77 1.28 -10.65
CA PRO A 63 -11.75 1.84 -9.74
C PRO A 63 -12.72 2.79 -10.43
N PRO A 64 -13.96 2.91 -9.93
CA PRO A 64 -14.90 3.87 -10.48
C PRO A 64 -14.48 5.30 -10.16
N ASN A 65 -15.03 6.25 -10.89
CA ASN A 65 -14.83 7.68 -10.58
C ASN A 65 -15.30 7.96 -9.15
N GLY A 66 -14.55 8.80 -8.46
CA GLY A 66 -14.89 9.20 -7.10
C GLY A 66 -14.21 8.38 -6.00
N CYS A 67 -13.42 7.37 -6.35
CA CYS A 67 -12.59 6.69 -5.36
C CYS A 67 -11.67 7.72 -4.68
N ILE A 68 -11.64 7.72 -3.36
CA ILE A 68 -10.80 8.64 -2.58
C ILE A 68 -9.41 8.01 -2.43
N HIS A 69 -8.38 8.75 -2.79
CA HIS A 69 -6.99 8.33 -2.57
C HIS A 69 -6.36 9.23 -1.54
N HIS A 70 -6.05 8.65 -0.38
CA HIS A 70 -5.46 9.34 0.75
C HIS A 70 -3.96 9.06 0.84
N THR A 71 -3.16 10.11 0.99
CA THR A 71 -1.70 10.03 1.18
C THR A 71 -1.26 11.07 2.20
N ASP A 72 -0.01 10.95 2.64
CA ASP A 72 0.60 12.04 3.38
C ASP A 72 1.03 13.16 2.42
N ARG A 73 1.66 14.22 2.95
CA ARG A 73 2.12 15.36 2.14
C ARG A 73 3.56 15.20 1.66
N GLY A 74 4.06 13.96 1.61
CA GLY A 74 5.40 13.69 1.11
C GLY A 74 5.61 14.14 -0.34
N SER A 75 6.85 14.44 -0.70
CA SER A 75 7.20 14.97 -2.02
C SER A 75 6.75 14.09 -3.18
N GLN A 76 6.72 12.77 -2.99
CA GLN A 76 6.26 11.81 -4.01
C GLN A 76 4.80 12.06 -4.37
N TYR A 77 3.95 12.27 -3.36
CA TYR A 77 2.50 12.41 -3.51
C TYR A 77 2.08 13.82 -3.90
N CYS A 78 2.90 14.81 -3.59
CA CYS A 78 2.68 16.19 -4.01
C CYS A 78 3.16 16.45 -5.44
N SER A 79 3.83 15.49 -6.07
CA SER A 79 4.36 15.68 -7.41
C SER A 79 3.24 15.87 -8.43
N HIS A 80 3.52 16.68 -9.44
CA HIS A 80 2.55 16.96 -10.52
C HIS A 80 2.14 15.66 -11.23
N ASP A 81 3.09 14.77 -11.51
CA ASP A 81 2.84 13.54 -12.23
C ASP A 81 1.93 12.59 -11.46
N TYR A 82 2.14 12.47 -10.14
CA TYR A 82 1.30 11.63 -9.30
C TYR A 82 -0.13 12.16 -9.25
N GLN A 83 -0.30 13.45 -9.01
CA GLN A 83 -1.61 14.06 -8.93
C GLN A 83 -2.34 14.08 -10.28
N LYS A 84 -1.60 14.28 -11.36
CA LYS A 84 -2.15 14.21 -12.71
C LYS A 84 -2.73 12.80 -12.98
N LEU A 85 -2.00 11.76 -12.60
CA LEU A 85 -2.48 10.38 -12.76
C LEU A 85 -3.77 10.12 -11.97
N LEU A 86 -3.85 10.63 -10.75
CA LEU A 86 -5.07 10.53 -9.94
C LEU A 86 -6.25 11.22 -10.60
N ARG A 87 -6.05 12.45 -11.11
CA ARG A 87 -7.11 13.20 -11.79
C ARG A 87 -7.58 12.52 -13.07
N GLN A 88 -6.65 11.97 -13.84
CA GLN A 88 -6.97 11.25 -15.08
C GLN A 88 -7.88 10.06 -14.85
N HIS A 89 -7.80 9.44 -13.68
CA HIS A 89 -8.61 8.28 -13.33
C HIS A 89 -9.78 8.61 -12.42
N GLY A 90 -10.09 9.88 -12.26
CA GLY A 90 -11.28 10.32 -11.53
C GLY A 90 -11.22 10.17 -10.02
N PHE A 91 -10.03 10.10 -9.44
CA PHE A 91 -9.86 10.04 -7.99
C PHE A 91 -10.14 11.38 -7.33
N LYS A 92 -10.71 11.30 -6.13
CA LYS A 92 -10.73 12.42 -5.20
C LYS A 92 -9.46 12.34 -4.36
N ILE A 93 -8.71 13.43 -4.34
CA ILE A 93 -7.42 13.50 -3.65
C ILE A 93 -7.64 13.94 -2.22
N SER A 94 -7.16 13.13 -1.26
CA SER A 94 -7.15 13.47 0.15
C SER A 94 -5.73 13.37 0.67
N MET A 95 -5.22 14.44 1.29
CA MET A 95 -3.89 14.45 1.89
C MET A 95 -4.03 14.64 3.39
N SER A 96 -3.16 13.97 4.15
CA SER A 96 -3.22 14.07 5.59
C SER A 96 -3.01 15.51 6.03
N GLY A 97 -3.98 16.01 6.78
CA GLY A 97 -3.87 17.22 7.52
C GLY A 97 -4.07 16.91 8.98
N LYS A 98 -4.14 17.95 9.80
CA LYS A 98 -4.48 17.79 11.21
C LYS A 98 -5.86 17.13 11.32
N GLY A 99 -5.93 15.97 11.95
CA GLY A 99 -7.17 15.27 12.24
C GLY A 99 -7.51 14.07 11.39
N ASN A 100 -6.75 13.76 10.32
CA ASN A 100 -7.00 12.60 9.44
C ASN A 100 -6.10 11.40 9.77
N CYS A 101 -5.90 11.12 11.05
CA CYS A 101 -5.01 10.04 11.50
C CYS A 101 -5.53 8.65 11.18
N TYR A 102 -6.83 8.47 11.02
CA TYR A 102 -7.42 7.14 10.79
C TYR A 102 -7.05 6.53 9.43
N ASP A 103 -6.99 7.36 8.38
CA ASP A 103 -6.67 6.87 7.04
C ASP A 103 -5.21 6.43 6.92
N ASN A 104 -4.31 7.15 7.61
CA ASN A 104 -2.90 6.77 7.68
C ASN A 104 -2.66 5.56 8.59
N ALA A 105 -3.49 5.37 9.61
CA ALA A 105 -3.31 4.32 10.60
C ALA A 105 -3.33 2.91 9.97
N ALA A 106 -4.16 2.69 8.95
CA ALA A 106 -4.21 1.39 8.28
C ALA A 106 -2.91 1.06 7.56
N VAL A 107 -2.32 2.04 6.87
CA VAL A 107 -1.05 1.85 6.17
C VAL A 107 0.10 1.70 7.17
N GLU A 108 0.10 2.50 8.23
CA GLU A 108 1.10 2.38 9.30
C GLU A 108 1.02 0.99 9.96
N THR A 109 -0.18 0.48 10.18
CA THR A 109 -0.37 -0.87 10.72
C THR A 109 0.17 -1.92 9.77
N PHE A 110 -0.04 -1.77 8.47
CA PHE A 110 0.54 -2.67 7.48
C PHE A 110 2.07 -2.68 7.59
N PHE A 111 2.70 -1.51 7.63
CA PHE A 111 4.16 -1.46 7.71
C PHE A 111 4.69 -2.05 9.02
N LYS A 112 4.03 -1.80 10.14
CA LYS A 112 4.39 -2.46 11.41
C LYS A 112 4.28 -3.97 11.31
N THR A 113 3.24 -4.46 10.67
CA THR A 113 2.99 -5.89 10.49
C THR A 113 4.07 -6.55 9.65
N ILE A 114 4.38 -6.01 8.47
CA ILE A 114 5.40 -6.60 7.60
C ILE A 114 6.79 -6.52 8.23
N LYS A 115 7.08 -5.45 8.95
CA LYS A 115 8.36 -5.32 9.67
C LYS A 115 8.49 -6.37 10.76
N ALA A 116 7.47 -6.55 11.57
CA ALA A 116 7.49 -7.52 12.66
C ALA A 116 7.48 -8.97 12.18
N GLU A 117 6.72 -9.25 11.13
CA GLU A 117 6.51 -10.63 10.66
C GLU A 117 7.56 -11.08 9.64
N LEU A 118 8.22 -10.16 8.95
CA LEU A 118 9.19 -10.49 7.91
C LEU A 118 10.51 -9.73 8.05
N ILE A 119 10.47 -8.41 7.97
CA ILE A 119 11.67 -7.61 7.70
C ILE A 119 12.68 -7.69 8.84
N TRP A 120 12.24 -7.59 10.09
CA TRP A 120 13.13 -7.62 11.25
C TRP A 120 13.57 -9.02 11.66
N ARG A 121 13.05 -10.06 11.02
CA ARG A 121 13.36 -11.47 11.37
C ARG A 121 14.60 -12.00 10.67
N TYR A 122 15.04 -11.36 9.60
CA TYR A 122 16.12 -11.86 8.76
C TYR A 122 17.11 -10.76 8.43
N PRO A 123 18.42 -11.09 8.34
CA PRO A 123 19.40 -10.19 7.75
C PRO A 123 19.30 -10.29 6.22
N TRP A 124 18.91 -9.21 5.56
CA TRP A 124 18.77 -9.19 4.10
C TRP A 124 20.14 -8.93 3.46
N GLU A 125 20.71 -9.94 2.84
CA GLU A 125 22.03 -9.80 2.22
C GLU A 125 22.00 -8.97 0.95
N THR A 126 20.94 -9.10 0.15
CA THR A 126 20.78 -8.38 -1.10
C THR A 126 19.42 -7.70 -1.18
N ARG A 127 19.35 -6.64 -1.97
CA ARG A 127 18.10 -5.97 -2.28
C ARG A 127 17.11 -6.92 -2.96
N ARG A 128 17.63 -7.76 -3.86
CA ARG A 128 16.79 -8.71 -4.60
C ARG A 128 16.14 -9.74 -3.67
N LYS A 129 16.88 -10.27 -2.71
CA LYS A 129 16.31 -11.23 -1.75
C LYS A 129 15.19 -10.60 -0.91
N ALA A 130 15.40 -9.36 -0.47
CA ALA A 130 14.38 -8.64 0.28
C ALA A 130 13.14 -8.38 -0.58
N GLU A 131 13.32 -7.94 -1.81
CA GLU A 131 12.21 -7.71 -2.74
C GLU A 131 11.40 -8.97 -3.00
N MET A 132 12.07 -10.09 -3.26
CA MET A 132 11.40 -11.38 -3.48
C MET A 132 10.62 -11.84 -2.26
N ALA A 133 11.18 -11.67 -1.06
CA ALA A 133 10.49 -12.03 0.18
C ALA A 133 9.26 -11.16 0.42
N ILE A 134 9.35 -9.87 0.12
CA ILE A 134 8.22 -8.95 0.20
C ILE A 134 7.12 -9.37 -0.79
N PHE A 135 7.49 -9.71 -2.02
CA PHE A 135 6.55 -10.21 -3.02
C PHE A 135 5.80 -11.45 -2.51
N GLU A 136 6.54 -12.44 -2.01
CA GLU A 136 5.94 -13.66 -1.48
C GLU A 136 5.07 -13.40 -0.26
N TYR A 137 5.49 -12.50 0.61
CA TYR A 137 4.72 -12.14 1.79
C TYR A 137 3.38 -11.50 1.40
N ILE A 138 3.40 -10.51 0.52
CA ILE A 138 2.18 -9.79 0.13
C ILE A 138 1.22 -10.71 -0.62
N ASN A 139 1.70 -11.40 -1.65
CA ASN A 139 0.84 -12.17 -2.55
C ASN A 139 0.55 -13.59 -2.05
N GLY A 140 1.47 -14.19 -1.28
CA GLY A 140 1.31 -15.55 -0.80
C GLY A 140 0.75 -15.67 0.61
N PHE A 141 0.86 -14.63 1.41
CA PHE A 141 0.42 -14.70 2.80
C PHE A 141 -0.49 -13.54 3.20
N TYR A 142 -0.03 -12.29 3.08
CA TYR A 142 -0.77 -11.16 3.64
C TYR A 142 -2.17 -11.05 3.04
N ASN A 143 -2.26 -10.96 1.73
CA ASN A 143 -3.55 -10.79 1.07
C ASN A 143 -4.44 -12.03 1.18
N PRO A 144 -3.95 -13.26 0.90
CA PRO A 144 -4.84 -14.41 0.87
C PRO A 144 -5.05 -15.10 2.22
N ARG A 145 -4.12 -14.93 3.19
CA ARG A 145 -4.12 -15.77 4.39
C ARG A 145 -4.05 -15.03 5.71
N ARG A 146 -3.44 -13.85 5.76
CA ARG A 146 -3.26 -13.16 7.04
C ARG A 146 -4.58 -12.68 7.59
N LYS A 147 -4.96 -13.21 8.74
CA LYS A 147 -6.22 -12.85 9.41
C LYS A 147 -6.06 -11.55 10.19
N HIS A 148 -7.09 -10.74 10.17
CA HIS A 148 -7.16 -9.45 10.86
C HIS A 148 -8.35 -9.42 11.80
N SER A 149 -8.12 -9.05 13.05
CA SER A 149 -9.22 -8.90 14.01
C SER A 149 -10.25 -7.86 13.54
N ALA A 150 -9.79 -6.78 12.95
CA ALA A 150 -10.65 -5.72 12.41
C ALA A 150 -11.54 -6.21 11.26
N LEU A 151 -11.20 -7.33 10.63
CA LEU A 151 -11.97 -7.93 9.52
C LEU A 151 -12.75 -9.17 9.96
N GLY A 152 -13.01 -9.31 11.26
CA GLY A 152 -13.66 -10.50 11.80
C GLY A 152 -12.81 -11.77 11.64
N TRP A 153 -11.50 -11.64 11.77
CA TRP A 153 -10.52 -12.72 11.65
C TRP A 153 -10.46 -13.33 10.25
N LYS A 154 -10.76 -12.52 9.24
CA LYS A 154 -10.61 -12.91 7.83
C LYS A 154 -9.36 -12.29 7.24
N SER A 155 -8.82 -12.92 6.20
CA SER A 155 -7.79 -12.30 5.38
C SER A 155 -8.41 -11.20 4.50
N PRO A 156 -7.59 -10.27 3.97
CA PRO A 156 -8.11 -9.25 3.06
C PRO A 156 -8.90 -9.81 1.88
N VAL A 157 -8.38 -10.85 1.23
CA VAL A 157 -9.06 -11.47 0.08
C VAL A 157 -10.38 -12.13 0.51
N ALA A 158 -10.36 -12.88 1.63
CA ALA A 158 -11.57 -13.53 2.13
C ALA A 158 -12.63 -12.50 2.54
N PHE A 159 -12.21 -11.38 3.11
CA PHE A 159 -13.11 -10.31 3.50
C PHE A 159 -13.79 -9.69 2.26
N GLU A 160 -13.04 -9.46 1.20
CA GLU A 160 -13.61 -8.93 -0.05
C GLU A 160 -14.62 -9.89 -0.68
N ARG A 161 -14.34 -11.19 -0.66
CA ARG A 161 -15.26 -12.21 -1.18
C ARG A 161 -16.59 -12.26 -0.44
N LYS A 162 -16.58 -11.97 0.84
CA LYS A 162 -17.81 -11.95 1.66
C LYS A 162 -18.77 -10.86 1.23
N VAL A 163 -18.25 -9.77 0.67
CA VAL A 163 -19.05 -8.59 0.30
C VAL A 163 -19.51 -8.65 -1.16
N ALA A 164 -18.84 -9.46 -1.96
CA ALA A 164 -19.14 -9.59 -3.38
C ALA A 164 -20.45 -10.36 -3.67
#